data_0de7fcb10f3cfe484a6c70c534ae9ed8
#
_entry.id   0de7fcb10f3cfe484a6c70c534ae9ed8
#
_cell.length_a   1.000
_cell.length_b   1.000
_cell.length_c   1.000
_cell.angle_alpha   90.00
_cell.angle_beta   90.00
_cell.angle_gamma   90.00
#
_symmetry.space_group_name_H-M   'P 1'
#
loop_
_entity.id
_entity.type
_entity.pdbx_description
1 polymer ?
#
loop_
_entity_poly.entity_id
_entity_poly.type
_entity_poly.pdbx_seq_one_letter_code
_entity_poly.pdbx_strand_id
1 'polypeptide(L)'
;MLPRTGSSFKGRFKHFMLKEIMEQPEALTNAMRGRVRPEEGTVKLGGLTDVLDQLRAAERIVICACGTSWHAGLVGEYLIERFARLNVEVEYASEFRYRDPVLTPGRDVVLVISQSGETADTLAAVRQAKEAG
;
A
#
# COMPACT_ATOMS: atom_id res chain seq x y z
N MET A 1 3.47 11.91 -16.54
CA MET A 1 4.60 12.22 -15.66
C MET A 1 4.04 12.94 -14.45
N LEU A 2 3.84 12.24 -13.33
CA LEU A 2 3.34 12.84 -12.09
C LEU A 2 4.45 13.75 -11.52
N PRO A 3 4.14 14.95 -11.05
CA PRO A 3 5.14 15.79 -10.41
C PRO A 3 5.67 15.06 -9.16
N ARG A 4 6.98 14.97 -9.04
CA ARG A 4 7.65 14.50 -7.82
C ARG A 4 7.18 15.40 -6.67
N THR A 5 6.26 14.89 -5.87
CA THR A 5 5.83 15.49 -4.61
C THR A 5 6.90 15.24 -3.56
N GLY A 6 7.89 16.07 -3.58
CA GLY A 6 8.99 16.11 -2.66
C GLY A 6 9.86 17.24 -3.10
N SER A 7 9.47 18.47 -2.78
CA SER A 7 10.35 19.60 -3.05
C SER A 7 11.62 19.40 -2.23
N SER A 8 12.72 19.18 -2.92
CA SER A 8 14.07 19.13 -2.34
C SER A 8 14.47 20.46 -1.65
N PHE A 9 13.51 21.37 -1.54
CA PHE A 9 13.69 22.69 -0.94
C PHE A 9 13.09 22.72 0.47
N LYS A 10 13.91 23.01 1.46
CA LYS A 10 13.50 23.09 2.89
C LYS A 10 12.49 24.21 3.17
N GLY A 11 12.38 25.21 2.29
CA GLY A 11 11.55 26.40 2.53
C GLY A 11 11.99 27.12 3.81
N ARG A 12 11.01 27.50 4.63
CA ARG A 12 11.21 28.17 5.93
C ARG A 12 11.62 27.22 7.07
N PHE A 13 11.71 25.92 6.83
CA PHE A 13 11.98 24.94 7.88
C PHE A 13 13.48 24.68 8.03
N LYS A 14 13.94 24.50 9.26
CA LYS A 14 15.35 24.17 9.56
C LYS A 14 15.72 22.76 9.10
N HIS A 15 14.77 21.81 9.19
CA HIS A 15 14.96 20.39 8.90
C HIS A 15 13.87 19.87 7.97
N PHE A 16 14.22 18.95 7.08
CA PHE A 16 13.25 18.29 6.18
C PHE A 16 12.17 17.57 6.95
N MET A 17 12.53 16.82 8.00
CA MET A 17 11.58 16.10 8.83
C MET A 17 10.51 17.03 9.43
N LEU A 18 10.91 18.22 9.94
CA LEU A 18 9.95 19.20 10.45
C LEU A 18 9.02 19.71 9.37
N LYS A 19 9.54 19.95 8.15
CA LYS A 19 8.74 20.32 6.99
C LYS A 19 7.70 19.25 6.69
N GLU A 20 8.11 17.99 6.60
CA GLU A 20 7.24 16.86 6.29
C GLU A 20 6.15 16.66 7.35
N ILE A 21 6.49 16.82 8.63
CA ILE A 21 5.50 16.78 9.72
C ILE A 21 4.42 17.84 9.52
N MET A 22 4.82 19.07 9.19
CA MET A 22 3.89 20.19 9.03
C MET A 22 3.10 20.13 7.71
N GLU A 23 3.58 19.42 6.71
CA GLU A 23 2.92 19.23 5.42
C GLU A 23 1.93 18.06 5.42
N GLN A 24 1.87 17.25 6.48
CA GLN A 24 0.98 16.07 6.52
C GLN A 24 -0.49 16.37 6.18
N PRO A 25 -1.13 17.43 6.71
CA PRO A 25 -2.53 17.73 6.37
C PRO A 25 -2.74 17.95 4.87
N GLU A 26 -1.83 18.69 4.24
CA GLU A 26 -1.87 18.95 2.81
C GLU A 26 -1.57 17.69 1.99
N ALA A 27 -0.57 16.91 2.39
CA ALA A 27 -0.19 15.66 1.74
C ALA A 27 -1.35 14.65 1.76
N LEU A 28 -2.04 14.50 2.89
CA LEU A 28 -3.23 13.64 3.03
C LEU A 28 -4.37 14.13 2.14
N THR A 29 -4.66 15.44 2.16
CA THR A 29 -5.70 16.03 1.31
C THR A 29 -5.41 15.77 -0.17
N ASN A 30 -4.16 15.94 -0.61
CA ASN A 30 -3.74 15.70 -1.98
C ASN A 30 -3.80 14.20 -2.34
N ALA A 31 -3.45 13.31 -1.42
CA ALA A 31 -3.56 11.87 -1.63
C ALA A 31 -5.01 11.40 -1.78
N MET A 32 -5.96 12.01 -1.08
CA MET A 32 -7.38 11.67 -1.14
C MET A 32 -8.11 12.35 -2.29
N ARG A 33 -7.57 13.42 -2.86
CA ARG A 33 -8.23 14.25 -3.87
C ARG A 33 -8.66 13.43 -5.09
N GLY A 34 -9.96 13.47 -5.40
CA GLY A 34 -10.58 12.73 -6.51
C GLY A 34 -10.71 11.21 -6.29
N ARG A 35 -10.21 10.71 -5.16
CA ARG A 35 -10.31 9.29 -4.79
C ARG A 35 -11.42 9.04 -3.78
N VAL A 36 -11.52 9.88 -2.77
CA VAL A 36 -12.59 9.80 -1.76
C VAL A 36 -13.75 10.69 -2.20
N ARG A 37 -14.95 10.15 -2.25
CA ARG A 37 -16.18 10.84 -2.63
C ARG A 37 -17.21 10.75 -1.48
N PRO A 38 -17.09 11.61 -0.47
CA PRO A 38 -17.90 11.53 0.73
C PRO A 38 -19.41 11.65 0.45
N GLU A 39 -19.77 12.48 -0.52
CA GLU A 39 -21.18 12.74 -0.90
C GLU A 39 -21.83 11.50 -1.53
N GLU A 40 -21.03 10.67 -2.22
CA GLU A 40 -21.48 9.42 -2.83
C GLU A 40 -21.28 8.20 -1.89
N GLY A 41 -20.61 8.40 -0.75
CA GLY A 41 -20.23 7.33 0.17
C GLY A 41 -19.29 6.29 -0.46
N THR A 42 -18.47 6.69 -1.43
CA THR A 42 -17.65 5.76 -2.23
C THR A 42 -16.21 6.24 -2.41
N VAL A 43 -15.39 5.33 -2.94
CA VAL A 43 -13.99 5.55 -3.26
C VAL A 43 -13.75 5.20 -4.72
N LYS A 44 -13.03 6.05 -5.46
CA LYS A 44 -12.61 5.79 -6.84
C LYS A 44 -11.11 5.52 -6.89
N LEU A 45 -10.73 4.28 -7.08
CA LEU A 45 -9.36 3.84 -7.27
C LEU A 45 -9.21 3.32 -8.71
N GLY A 46 -9.01 4.23 -9.67
CA GLY A 46 -9.00 3.92 -11.09
C GLY A 46 -8.01 2.82 -11.50
N GLY A 47 -6.88 2.73 -10.82
CA GLY A 47 -5.88 1.68 -11.08
C GLY A 47 -6.31 0.26 -10.67
N LEU A 48 -7.41 0.12 -9.93
CA LEU A 48 -7.93 -1.18 -9.51
C LEU A 48 -9.11 -1.67 -10.35
N THR A 49 -9.57 -0.88 -11.33
CA THR A 49 -10.77 -1.19 -12.11
C THR A 49 -10.68 -2.55 -12.79
N ASP A 50 -9.54 -2.86 -13.38
CA ASP A 50 -9.34 -4.09 -14.14
C ASP A 50 -9.14 -5.34 -13.28
N VAL A 51 -8.93 -5.17 -11.98
CA VAL A 51 -8.69 -6.27 -11.02
C VAL A 51 -9.77 -6.35 -9.93
N LEU A 52 -10.85 -5.58 -10.04
CA LEU A 52 -11.91 -5.55 -9.03
C LEU A 52 -12.56 -6.92 -8.79
N ASP A 53 -12.77 -7.71 -9.82
CA ASP A 53 -13.40 -9.02 -9.69
C ASP A 53 -12.45 -10.01 -9.02
N GLN A 54 -11.16 -9.91 -9.28
CA GLN A 54 -10.13 -10.69 -8.56
C GLN A 54 -10.07 -10.29 -7.08
N LEU A 55 -10.12 -8.99 -6.79
CA LEU A 55 -10.16 -8.51 -5.40
C LEU A 55 -11.43 -8.96 -4.65
N ARG A 56 -12.56 -9.02 -5.32
CA ARG A 56 -13.82 -9.51 -4.74
C ARG A 56 -13.81 -11.02 -4.50
N ALA A 57 -13.08 -11.76 -5.32
CA ALA A 57 -12.93 -13.20 -5.19
C ALA A 57 -11.84 -13.61 -4.18
N ALA A 58 -11.05 -12.66 -3.69
CA ALA A 58 -9.98 -12.94 -2.75
C ALA A 58 -10.52 -13.50 -1.42
N GLU A 59 -9.85 -14.52 -0.91
CA GLU A 59 -10.13 -15.12 0.39
C GLU A 59 -9.13 -14.66 1.46
N ARG A 60 -7.95 -14.18 1.03
CA ARG A 60 -6.89 -13.67 1.90
C ARG A 60 -6.12 -12.54 1.21
N ILE A 61 -5.66 -11.58 1.99
CA ILE A 61 -4.70 -10.56 1.56
C ILE A 61 -3.41 -10.71 2.35
N VAL A 62 -2.28 -10.75 1.66
CA VAL A 62 -0.96 -10.68 2.27
C VAL A 62 -0.35 -9.31 1.97
N ILE A 63 -0.14 -8.50 2.99
CA ILE A 63 0.45 -7.16 2.85
C ILE A 63 1.96 -7.27 3.07
N CYS A 64 2.75 -6.96 2.06
CA CYS A 64 4.21 -6.97 2.13
C CYS A 64 4.77 -5.55 2.08
N ALA A 65 5.58 -5.19 3.05
CA ALA A 65 6.20 -3.88 3.13
C ALA A 65 7.48 -3.88 3.97
N CYS A 66 8.18 -2.75 3.96
CA CYS A 66 9.36 -2.51 4.78
C CYS A 66 9.23 -1.19 5.54
N GLY A 67 9.84 -1.11 6.72
CA GLY A 67 9.92 0.11 7.51
C GLY A 67 8.53 0.66 7.89
N THR A 68 8.34 1.96 7.73
CA THR A 68 7.08 2.65 8.07
C THR A 68 5.89 2.19 7.21
N SER A 69 6.14 1.72 6.00
CA SER A 69 5.10 1.12 5.15
C SER A 69 4.56 -0.19 5.73
N TRP A 70 5.40 -0.96 6.43
CA TRP A 70 4.95 -2.15 7.15
C TRP A 70 4.01 -1.77 8.31
N HIS A 71 4.32 -0.71 9.06
CA HIS A 71 3.40 -0.19 10.09
C HIS A 71 2.06 0.29 9.52
N ALA A 72 2.07 0.89 8.33
CA ALA A 72 0.83 1.22 7.63
C ALA A 72 0.05 -0.04 7.24
N GLY A 73 0.75 -1.11 6.86
CA GLY A 73 0.18 -2.43 6.61
C GLY A 73 -0.58 -2.98 7.82
N LEU A 74 -0.01 -2.90 9.03
CA LEU A 74 -0.69 -3.33 10.26
C LEU A 74 -2.00 -2.58 10.52
N VAL A 75 -2.04 -1.28 10.24
CA VAL A 75 -3.29 -0.50 10.32
C VAL A 75 -4.27 -0.98 9.27
N GLY A 76 -3.78 -1.25 8.06
CA GLY A 76 -4.57 -1.80 6.95
C GLY A 76 -5.22 -3.14 7.29
N GLU A 77 -4.48 -4.05 7.94
CA GLU A 77 -4.98 -5.33 8.44
C GLU A 77 -6.23 -5.14 9.31
N TYR A 78 -6.12 -4.34 10.38
CA TYR A 78 -7.27 -4.07 11.26
C TYR A 78 -8.48 -3.50 10.53
N LEU A 79 -8.26 -2.60 9.58
CA LEU A 79 -9.34 -1.96 8.84
C LEU A 79 -10.00 -2.93 7.86
N ILE A 80 -9.21 -3.69 7.10
CA ILE A 80 -9.73 -4.65 6.12
C ILE A 80 -10.47 -5.78 6.83
N GLU A 81 -9.90 -6.36 7.86
CA GLU A 81 -10.55 -7.42 8.63
C GLU A 81 -11.87 -6.94 9.27
N ARG A 82 -11.87 -5.72 9.81
CA ARG A 82 -13.06 -5.15 10.44
C ARG A 82 -14.19 -4.89 9.44
N PHE A 83 -13.87 -4.28 8.30
CA PHE A 83 -14.88 -3.78 7.37
C PHE A 83 -15.18 -4.71 6.22
N ALA A 84 -14.17 -5.38 5.66
CA ALA A 84 -14.34 -6.33 4.58
C ALA A 84 -14.53 -7.78 5.05
N ARG A 85 -14.23 -8.08 6.31
CA ARG A 85 -14.31 -9.43 6.91
C ARG A 85 -13.47 -10.44 6.12
N LEU A 86 -12.33 -9.98 5.63
CA LEU A 86 -11.36 -10.72 4.85
C LEU A 86 -10.11 -10.93 5.68
N ASN A 87 -9.56 -12.14 5.67
CA ASN A 87 -8.33 -12.46 6.40
C ASN A 87 -7.13 -11.71 5.83
N VAL A 88 -6.34 -11.08 6.69
CA VAL A 88 -5.16 -10.31 6.29
C VAL A 88 -3.95 -10.75 7.08
N GLU A 89 -2.82 -10.86 6.41
CA GLU A 89 -1.51 -11.09 7.01
C GLU A 89 -0.57 -9.96 6.62
N VAL A 90 0.23 -9.46 7.55
CA VAL A 90 1.21 -8.41 7.28
C VAL A 90 2.61 -8.92 7.51
N GLU A 91 3.41 -8.94 6.45
CA GLU A 91 4.75 -9.46 6.47
C GLU A 91 5.81 -8.41 6.10
N TYR A 92 7.00 -8.55 6.64
CA TYR A 92 8.15 -7.87 6.08
C TYR A 92 8.44 -8.43 4.69
N ALA A 93 8.62 -7.55 3.70
CA ALA A 93 8.93 -7.98 2.34
C ALA A 93 10.23 -8.79 2.24
N SER A 94 11.20 -8.55 3.14
CA SER A 94 12.40 -9.36 3.28
C SER A 94 12.08 -10.79 3.70
N GLU A 95 11.24 -10.97 4.73
CA GLU A 95 10.86 -12.30 5.21
C GLU A 95 10.03 -13.05 4.17
N PHE A 96 9.06 -12.38 3.56
CA PHE A 96 8.26 -12.93 2.48
C PHE A 96 9.13 -13.49 1.35
N ARG A 97 10.17 -12.73 0.95
CA ARG A 97 11.11 -13.14 -0.08
C ARG A 97 11.87 -14.43 0.21
N TYR A 98 12.27 -14.64 1.47
CA TYR A 98 13.12 -15.78 1.84
C TYR A 98 12.36 -16.97 2.41
N ARG A 99 11.13 -16.76 2.85
CA ARG A 99 10.30 -17.75 3.52
C ARG A 99 9.60 -18.73 2.57
N ASP A 100 9.54 -18.42 1.28
CA ASP A 100 8.77 -19.18 0.30
C ASP A 100 7.30 -19.38 0.74
N PRO A 101 6.50 -18.28 0.80
CA PRO A 101 5.17 -18.30 1.39
C PRO A 101 4.22 -19.17 0.58
N VAL A 102 3.33 -19.88 1.29
CA VAL A 102 2.25 -20.63 0.63
C VAL A 102 1.20 -19.64 0.14
N LEU A 103 1.05 -19.56 -1.17
CA LEU A 103 0.02 -18.74 -1.83
C LEU A 103 -0.93 -19.65 -2.61
N THR A 104 -2.21 -19.29 -2.60
CA THR A 104 -3.25 -19.98 -3.35
C THR A 104 -3.65 -19.13 -4.56
N PRO A 105 -3.25 -19.53 -5.79
CA PRO A 105 -3.59 -18.78 -7.01
C PRO A 105 -5.08 -18.50 -7.13
N GLY A 106 -5.42 -17.26 -7.48
CA GLY A 106 -6.81 -16.81 -7.64
C GLY A 106 -7.61 -16.61 -6.35
N ARG A 107 -7.03 -16.93 -5.17
CA ARG A 107 -7.65 -16.73 -3.86
C ARG A 107 -6.88 -15.75 -2.97
N ASP A 108 -5.57 -15.74 -3.09
CA ASP A 108 -4.71 -14.84 -2.33
C ASP A 108 -4.36 -13.61 -3.18
N VAL A 109 -4.39 -12.45 -2.54
CA VAL A 109 -3.93 -11.20 -3.13
C VAL A 109 -2.72 -10.71 -2.34
N VAL A 110 -1.62 -10.48 -3.02
CA VAL A 110 -0.44 -9.86 -2.42
C VAL A 110 -0.46 -8.35 -2.68
N LEU A 111 -0.59 -7.57 -1.62
CA LEU A 111 -0.57 -6.11 -1.63
C LEU A 111 0.79 -5.62 -1.17
N VAL A 112 1.50 -4.89 -2.00
CA VAL A 112 2.79 -4.30 -1.61
C VAL A 112 2.67 -2.80 -1.39
N ILE A 113 3.28 -2.33 -0.30
CA ILE A 113 3.30 -0.90 0.03
C ILE A 113 4.74 -0.39 -0.08
N SER A 114 4.98 0.54 -0.98
CA SER A 114 6.30 1.16 -1.17
C SER A 114 6.16 2.65 -1.50
N GLN A 115 6.94 3.48 -0.80
CA GLN A 115 7.00 4.91 -1.08
C GLN A 115 7.89 5.18 -2.30
N SER A 116 9.07 4.55 -2.37
CA SER A 116 10.03 4.78 -3.47
C SER A 116 9.71 3.97 -4.72
N GLY A 117 9.03 2.82 -4.56
CA GLY A 117 8.86 1.85 -5.63
C GLY A 117 10.14 1.09 -6.01
N GLU A 118 11.24 1.32 -5.28
CA GLU A 118 12.59 0.81 -5.61
C GLU A 118 13.17 -0.12 -4.52
N THR A 119 12.44 -0.37 -3.44
CA THR A 119 12.91 -1.24 -2.36
C THR A 119 13.09 -2.66 -2.88
N ALA A 120 14.32 -3.16 -2.86
CA ALA A 120 14.70 -4.44 -3.47
C ALA A 120 13.86 -5.61 -2.99
N ASP A 121 13.62 -5.70 -1.66
CA ASP A 121 12.81 -6.77 -1.08
C ASP A 121 11.34 -6.68 -1.48
N THR A 122 10.78 -5.45 -1.55
CA THR A 122 9.42 -5.23 -2.02
C THR A 122 9.25 -5.64 -3.50
N LEU A 123 10.21 -5.32 -4.35
CA LEU A 123 10.19 -5.75 -5.75
C LEU A 123 10.38 -7.26 -5.90
N ALA A 124 11.17 -7.87 -5.03
CA ALA A 124 11.33 -9.33 -5.00
C ALA A 124 10.04 -10.03 -4.56
N ALA A 125 9.34 -9.51 -3.54
CA ALA A 125 8.04 -10.01 -3.10
C ALA A 125 7.01 -9.97 -4.23
N VAL A 126 6.95 -8.88 -5.01
CA VAL A 126 6.07 -8.80 -6.19
C VAL A 126 6.38 -9.88 -7.23
N ARG A 127 7.67 -10.12 -7.50
CA ARG A 127 8.08 -11.14 -8.47
C ARG A 127 7.66 -12.53 -8.00
N GLN A 128 7.97 -12.86 -6.76
CA GLN A 128 7.62 -14.15 -6.16
C GLN A 128 6.10 -14.38 -6.15
N ALA A 129 5.32 -13.37 -5.78
CA ALA A 129 3.87 -13.47 -5.83
C ALA A 129 3.34 -13.74 -7.26
N LYS A 130 3.92 -13.08 -8.28
CA LYS A 130 3.56 -13.33 -9.69
C LYS A 130 3.96 -14.70 -10.20
N GLU A 131 5.07 -15.25 -9.71
CA GLU A 131 5.53 -16.60 -10.07
C GLU A 131 4.64 -17.68 -9.43
N ALA A 132 4.05 -17.38 -8.30
CA ALA A 132 3.11 -18.28 -7.63
C ALA A 132 1.71 -18.29 -8.26
N GLY A 133 1.37 -17.33 -9.15
CA GLY A 133 0.07 -17.20 -9.84
C GLY A 133 -0.80 -16.11 -9.29
#